data_cc9a43bd65cc28b799cc7d0729685e6b
#
_entry.id   cc9a43bd65cc28b799cc7d0729685e6b
#
_cell.length_a   1.000
_cell.length_b   1.000
_cell.length_c   1.000
_cell.angle_alpha   90.00
_cell.angle_beta   90.00
_cell.angle_gamma   90.00
#
_symmetry.space_group_name_H-M   'P 1'
#
loop_
_entity.id
_entity.type
_entity.pdbx_description
1 polymer ?
#
loop_
_entity_poly.entity_id
_entity_poly.type
_entity_poly.pdbx_seq_one_letter_code
_entity_poly.pdbx_strand_id
1 'polypeptide(L)'
;MHKHLTWTDRLKIEKGLKEGLKPCAIADRLHVHNTTIYRELKRGRYTHLNSDLTTEERYSPEIAQQRYEENLKAKGGELKIGNDYELSAFIEKKIGEEGYSPAAVVGEIKRLGLTFKTEISEKTIYNYIDKGIFYGISRESLPEHGERKRKYDKVERKKAARAPQGESIEERPQEINDRQTFGHWEGDCVCGKKRTKETLFVLSERLTRNEIIIKMPDQTAASVVAALNKLERRFGKKFSQIFKSITFDNGSEFMDCAGIEKSVYGKDRKRTKVYYCHPYSAYERGANENINKMIRRFLPKGTDFRKVTAAYIQRVETWINNYPREILGFETSGSLFERYVAEAA
;
A
#
# COMPACT_ATOMS: atom_id res chain seq x y z
N MET A 1 -34.48 14.47 -1.71
CA MET A 1 -33.27 14.63 -2.52
C MET A 1 -33.56 15.63 -3.61
N HIS A 2 -32.89 16.79 -3.68
CA HIS A 2 -33.12 17.78 -4.72
C HIS A 2 -32.56 17.28 -6.05
N LYS A 3 -33.43 17.02 -7.02
CA LYS A 3 -33.05 16.59 -8.37
C LYS A 3 -32.60 17.82 -9.18
N HIS A 4 -31.39 17.79 -9.74
CA HIS A 4 -30.95 18.83 -10.68
C HIS A 4 -31.69 18.69 -12.01
N LEU A 5 -31.95 19.83 -12.69
CA LEU A 5 -32.52 19.82 -14.02
C LEU A 5 -31.55 19.17 -15.01
N THR A 6 -32.08 18.23 -15.79
CA THR A 6 -31.35 17.53 -16.85
C THR A 6 -31.38 18.36 -18.16
N TRP A 7 -30.56 17.98 -19.13
CA TRP A 7 -30.63 18.55 -20.48
C TRP A 7 -32.06 18.46 -21.08
N THR A 8 -32.70 17.30 -20.93
CA THR A 8 -34.04 17.07 -21.41
C THR A 8 -35.06 17.99 -20.73
N ASP A 9 -34.87 18.29 -19.44
CA ASP A 9 -35.78 19.22 -18.73
C ASP A 9 -35.60 20.64 -19.25
N ARG A 10 -34.39 21.07 -19.64
CA ARG A 10 -34.11 22.37 -20.25
C ARG A 10 -34.81 22.53 -21.61
N LEU A 11 -34.78 21.48 -22.44
CA LEU A 11 -35.51 21.46 -23.72
C LEU A 11 -37.02 21.58 -23.50
N LYS A 12 -37.58 20.94 -22.45
CA LYS A 12 -39.00 21.07 -22.12
C LYS A 12 -39.35 22.46 -21.64
N ILE A 13 -38.45 23.13 -20.89
CA ILE A 13 -38.61 24.53 -20.48
C ILE A 13 -38.69 25.43 -21.71
N GLU A 14 -37.76 25.30 -22.65
CA GLU A 14 -37.75 26.07 -23.90
C GLU A 14 -39.07 25.89 -24.68
N LYS A 15 -39.48 24.61 -24.86
CA LYS A 15 -40.73 24.30 -25.54
C LYS A 15 -41.96 24.95 -24.86
N GLY A 16 -42.03 24.84 -23.53
CA GLY A 16 -43.11 25.44 -22.75
C GLY A 16 -43.14 26.97 -22.90
N LEU A 17 -41.99 27.63 -22.95
CA LEU A 17 -41.93 29.08 -23.18
C LEU A 17 -42.36 29.45 -24.59
N LYS A 18 -42.01 28.69 -25.63
CA LYS A 18 -42.50 28.88 -27.02
C LYS A 18 -44.01 28.66 -27.15
N GLU A 19 -44.57 27.77 -26.31
CA GLU A 19 -46.03 27.56 -26.20
C GLU A 19 -46.75 28.66 -25.38
N GLY A 20 -46.05 29.65 -24.86
CA GLY A 20 -46.61 30.75 -24.07
C GLY A 20 -46.99 30.38 -22.62
N LEU A 21 -46.48 29.26 -22.12
CA LEU A 21 -46.75 28.82 -20.76
C LEU A 21 -46.05 29.70 -19.71
N LYS A 22 -46.76 30.00 -18.63
CA LYS A 22 -46.17 30.71 -17.48
C LYS A 22 -45.15 29.81 -16.77
N PRO A 23 -44.10 30.38 -16.19
CA PRO A 23 -43.08 29.61 -15.45
C PRO A 23 -43.62 28.65 -14.38
N CYS A 24 -44.72 29.03 -13.71
CA CYS A 24 -45.40 28.17 -12.75
C CYS A 24 -45.95 26.89 -13.38
N ALA A 25 -46.63 27.01 -14.53
CA ALA A 25 -47.18 25.86 -15.26
C ALA A 25 -46.05 24.91 -15.78
N ILE A 26 -44.88 25.46 -16.14
CA ILE A 26 -43.71 24.67 -16.51
C ILE A 26 -43.15 23.93 -15.28
N ALA A 27 -43.10 24.60 -14.12
CA ALA A 27 -42.64 23.99 -12.86
C ALA A 27 -43.56 22.82 -12.47
N ASP A 28 -44.87 22.96 -12.56
CA ASP A 28 -45.83 21.89 -12.27
C ASP A 28 -45.65 20.68 -13.21
N ARG A 29 -45.43 20.93 -14.51
CA ARG A 29 -45.20 19.86 -15.50
C ARG A 29 -43.86 19.10 -15.27
N LEU A 30 -42.85 19.76 -14.74
CA LEU A 30 -41.57 19.16 -14.44
C LEU A 30 -41.46 18.64 -12.99
N HIS A 31 -42.52 18.81 -12.19
CA HIS A 31 -42.56 18.45 -10.77
C HIS A 31 -41.38 19.05 -9.97
N VAL A 32 -41.10 20.34 -10.20
CA VAL A 32 -40.08 21.12 -9.50
C VAL A 32 -40.68 22.37 -8.89
N HIS A 33 -40.01 22.96 -7.90
CA HIS A 33 -40.49 24.19 -7.29
C HIS A 33 -40.35 25.38 -8.27
N ASN A 34 -41.28 26.33 -8.26
CA ASN A 34 -41.28 27.50 -9.12
C ASN A 34 -39.96 28.28 -9.13
N THR A 35 -39.33 28.43 -7.96
CA THR A 35 -38.05 29.13 -7.86
C THR A 35 -36.94 28.45 -8.67
N THR A 36 -37.03 27.13 -8.89
CA THR A 36 -36.08 26.38 -9.72
C THR A 36 -36.17 26.83 -11.17
N ILE A 37 -37.38 26.98 -11.70
CA ILE A 37 -37.59 27.46 -13.07
C ILE A 37 -37.13 28.90 -13.21
N TYR A 38 -37.46 29.79 -12.29
CA TYR A 38 -37.01 31.19 -12.37
C TYR A 38 -35.47 31.31 -12.33
N ARG A 39 -34.81 30.50 -11.49
CA ARG A 39 -33.32 30.45 -11.46
C ARG A 39 -32.74 29.90 -12.76
N GLU A 40 -33.39 28.93 -13.37
CA GLU A 40 -33.00 28.35 -14.63
C GLU A 40 -33.19 29.32 -15.80
N LEU A 41 -34.30 30.04 -15.84
CA LEU A 41 -34.57 31.12 -16.82
C LEU A 41 -33.50 32.22 -16.74
N LYS A 42 -33.12 32.62 -15.51
CA LYS A 42 -32.05 33.60 -15.31
C LYS A 42 -30.71 33.04 -15.79
N ARG A 43 -30.48 31.73 -15.64
CA ARG A 43 -29.23 31.07 -16.07
C ARG A 43 -29.13 31.01 -17.59
N GLY A 44 -30.19 30.68 -18.31
CA GLY A 44 -30.22 30.54 -19.77
C GLY A 44 -30.57 31.83 -20.53
N ARG A 45 -30.72 32.95 -19.84
CA ARG A 45 -31.11 34.22 -20.46
C ARG A 45 -30.00 34.74 -21.40
N TYR A 46 -30.39 35.17 -22.60
CA TYR A 46 -29.56 35.87 -23.56
C TYR A 46 -30.35 36.91 -24.34
N THR A 47 -29.68 37.95 -24.85
CA THR A 47 -30.28 38.96 -25.71
C THR A 47 -30.27 38.49 -27.15
N HIS A 48 -31.46 38.39 -27.74
CA HIS A 48 -31.64 38.04 -29.14
C HIS A 48 -31.87 39.33 -29.96
N LEU A 49 -31.15 39.45 -31.10
CA LEU A 49 -31.39 40.53 -32.05
C LEU A 49 -32.36 40.03 -33.11
N ASN A 50 -33.50 40.67 -33.25
CA ASN A 50 -34.51 40.37 -34.23
C ASN A 50 -34.13 40.97 -35.61
N SER A 51 -34.83 40.56 -36.68
CA SER A 51 -34.58 41.03 -38.05
C SER A 51 -34.89 42.54 -38.25
N ASP A 52 -35.69 43.14 -37.38
CA ASP A 52 -36.03 44.56 -37.33
C ASP A 52 -35.05 45.39 -36.47
N LEU A 53 -33.93 44.84 -36.08
CA LEU A 53 -32.92 45.42 -35.20
C LEU A 53 -33.40 45.69 -33.77
N THR A 54 -34.58 45.23 -33.37
CA THR A 54 -34.98 45.23 -32.00
C THR A 54 -34.35 44.10 -31.20
N THR A 55 -34.15 44.28 -29.91
CA THR A 55 -33.58 43.26 -29.04
C THR A 55 -34.63 42.74 -28.06
N GLU A 56 -34.65 41.45 -27.84
CA GLU A 56 -35.49 40.83 -26.82
C GLU A 56 -34.69 39.81 -25.99
N GLU A 57 -35.14 39.59 -24.77
CA GLU A 57 -34.56 38.57 -23.90
C GLU A 57 -35.20 37.20 -24.14
N ARG A 58 -34.40 36.21 -24.50
CA ARG A 58 -34.84 34.84 -24.72
C ARG A 58 -34.12 33.88 -23.80
N TYR A 59 -34.64 32.66 -23.66
CA TYR A 59 -34.02 31.54 -22.96
C TYR A 59 -33.40 30.56 -23.96
N SER A 60 -32.17 30.12 -23.70
CA SER A 60 -31.48 29.07 -24.43
C SER A 60 -31.11 27.92 -23.47
N PRO A 61 -31.49 26.66 -23.78
CA PRO A 61 -31.04 25.47 -23.06
C PRO A 61 -29.52 25.30 -23.07
N GLU A 62 -28.87 25.62 -24.20
CA GLU A 62 -27.42 25.50 -24.39
C GLU A 62 -26.69 26.43 -23.43
N ILE A 63 -27.05 27.71 -23.41
CA ILE A 63 -26.47 28.71 -22.52
C ILE A 63 -26.70 28.33 -21.05
N ALA A 64 -27.89 27.84 -20.73
CA ALA A 64 -28.22 27.37 -19.39
C ALA A 64 -27.36 26.17 -18.97
N GLN A 65 -27.16 25.23 -19.88
CA GLN A 65 -26.32 24.04 -19.66
C GLN A 65 -24.86 24.45 -19.48
N GLN A 66 -24.33 25.26 -20.36
CA GLN A 66 -22.94 25.73 -20.30
C GLN A 66 -22.67 26.44 -18.96
N ARG A 67 -23.51 27.43 -18.59
CA ARG A 67 -23.38 28.14 -17.30
C ARG A 67 -23.56 27.23 -16.09
N TYR A 68 -24.38 26.19 -16.21
CA TYR A 68 -24.53 25.18 -15.16
C TYR A 68 -23.25 24.38 -14.98
N GLU A 69 -22.60 23.95 -16.07
CA GLU A 69 -21.35 23.20 -16.06
C GLU A 69 -20.17 24.07 -15.56
N GLU A 70 -20.12 25.33 -16.00
CA GLU A 70 -19.13 26.31 -15.50
C GLU A 70 -19.27 26.51 -13.98
N ASN A 71 -20.51 26.70 -13.50
CA ASN A 71 -20.79 26.81 -12.07
C ASN A 71 -20.47 25.54 -11.28
N LEU A 72 -20.62 24.35 -11.88
CA LEU A 72 -20.20 23.10 -11.25
C LEU A 72 -18.67 22.99 -11.16
N LYS A 73 -17.96 23.40 -12.22
CA LYS A 73 -16.48 23.44 -12.23
C LYS A 73 -15.93 24.47 -11.23
N ALA A 74 -16.62 25.61 -11.06
CA ALA A 74 -16.27 26.64 -10.09
C ALA A 74 -16.61 26.27 -8.63
N LYS A 75 -17.43 25.23 -8.42
CA LYS A 75 -17.70 24.68 -7.08
C LYS A 75 -16.58 23.79 -6.62
N GLY A 76 -15.67 24.34 -5.89
CA GLY A 76 -14.59 23.63 -5.19
C GLY A 76 -13.79 24.67 -4.40
N GLY A 77 -13.42 24.32 -3.17
CA GLY A 77 -12.44 25.13 -2.44
C GLY A 77 -11.12 25.14 -3.21
N GLU A 78 -10.32 26.15 -3.01
CA GLU A 78 -8.95 26.21 -3.51
C GLU A 78 -8.18 24.94 -3.13
N LEU A 79 -7.20 24.55 -3.96
CA LEU A 79 -6.35 23.41 -3.65
C LEU A 79 -5.64 23.67 -2.33
N LYS A 80 -5.90 22.85 -1.32
CA LYS A 80 -5.27 23.00 0.00
C LYS A 80 -3.76 23.14 -0.06
N ILE A 81 -3.11 22.43 -0.98
CA ILE A 81 -1.65 22.39 -1.16
C ILE A 81 -1.13 23.55 -2.03
N GLY A 82 -2.00 24.36 -2.65
CA GLY A 82 -1.62 25.34 -3.67
C GLY A 82 -0.62 26.40 -3.23
N ASN A 83 -0.56 26.70 -1.93
CA ASN A 83 0.34 27.69 -1.34
C ASN A 83 1.36 27.07 -0.36
N ASP A 84 1.48 25.73 -0.34
CA ASP A 84 2.40 24.99 0.54
C ASP A 84 3.40 24.18 -0.28
N TYR A 85 4.39 24.88 -0.82
CA TYR A 85 5.44 24.27 -1.64
C TYR A 85 6.33 23.30 -0.86
N GLU A 86 6.53 23.56 0.45
CA GLU A 86 7.34 22.70 1.31
C GLU A 86 6.67 21.34 1.50
N LEU A 87 5.37 21.32 1.78
CA LEU A 87 4.58 20.09 1.87
C LEU A 87 4.55 19.37 0.53
N SER A 88 4.35 20.09 -0.60
CA SER A 88 4.36 19.48 -1.93
C SER A 88 5.69 18.81 -2.23
N ALA A 89 6.81 19.50 -2.02
CA ALA A 89 8.14 18.96 -2.25
C ALA A 89 8.44 17.75 -1.34
N PHE A 90 8.00 17.81 -0.08
CA PHE A 90 8.13 16.67 0.85
C PHE A 90 7.37 15.45 0.36
N ILE A 91 6.10 15.61 -0.07
CA ILE A 91 5.28 14.51 -0.59
C ILE A 91 5.91 13.94 -1.88
N GLU A 92 6.33 14.79 -2.81
CA GLU A 92 6.95 14.37 -4.07
C GLU A 92 8.24 13.59 -3.83
N LYS A 93 9.10 14.04 -2.93
CA LYS A 93 10.32 13.34 -2.54
C LYS A 93 10.00 11.97 -1.93
N LYS A 94 9.11 11.92 -0.93
CA LYS A 94 8.78 10.68 -0.22
C LYS A 94 8.12 9.65 -1.12
N ILE A 95 7.23 10.04 -2.01
CA ILE A 95 6.55 9.13 -2.93
C ILE A 95 7.43 8.81 -4.14
N GLY A 96 8.01 9.83 -4.78
CA GLY A 96 8.75 9.68 -6.05
C GLY A 96 10.13 9.06 -5.87
N GLU A 97 10.91 9.53 -4.90
CA GLU A 97 12.28 9.07 -4.70
C GLU A 97 12.37 7.93 -3.68
N GLU A 98 11.66 8.06 -2.55
CA GLU A 98 11.74 7.08 -1.47
C GLU A 98 10.70 5.95 -1.60
N GLY A 99 9.73 6.04 -2.54
CA GLY A 99 8.75 4.98 -2.83
C GLY A 99 7.72 4.76 -1.72
N TYR A 100 7.40 5.79 -0.93
CA TYR A 100 6.43 5.71 0.15
C TYR A 100 4.99 5.73 -0.38
N SER A 101 4.07 5.12 0.37
CA SER A 101 2.64 5.31 0.12
C SER A 101 2.16 6.63 0.73
N PRO A 102 1.06 7.21 0.24
CA PRO A 102 0.44 8.38 0.88
C PRO A 102 0.16 8.21 2.37
N ALA A 103 -0.26 7.02 2.80
CA ALA A 103 -0.45 6.69 4.22
C ALA A 103 0.85 6.79 5.02
N ALA A 104 1.95 6.23 4.48
CA ALA A 104 3.27 6.30 5.11
C ALA A 104 3.78 7.74 5.23
N VAL A 105 3.55 8.58 4.21
CA VAL A 105 3.93 10.00 4.23
C VAL A 105 3.18 10.76 5.33
N VAL A 106 1.85 10.62 5.38
CA VAL A 106 1.02 11.28 6.41
C VAL A 106 1.39 10.78 7.80
N GLY A 107 1.61 9.47 7.94
CA GLY A 107 2.03 8.88 9.20
C GLY A 107 3.39 9.35 9.67
N GLU A 108 4.36 9.49 8.75
CA GLU A 108 5.70 10.01 9.08
C GLU A 108 5.65 11.49 9.51
N ILE A 109 4.85 12.32 8.81
CA ILE A 109 4.62 13.73 9.20
C ILE A 109 4.14 13.78 10.65
N LYS A 110 3.13 12.98 11.00
CA LYS A 110 2.56 12.94 12.36
C LYS A 110 3.57 12.45 13.38
N ARG A 111 4.27 11.35 13.09
CA ARG A 111 5.24 10.73 13.99
C ARG A 111 6.42 11.65 14.30
N LEU A 112 6.92 12.36 13.29
CA LEU A 112 8.04 13.29 13.43
C LEU A 112 7.63 14.66 13.96
N GLY A 113 6.32 14.94 14.10
CA GLY A 113 5.81 16.24 14.53
C GLY A 113 6.12 17.35 13.52
N LEU A 114 6.23 17.00 12.22
CA LEU A 114 6.50 18.00 11.19
C LEU A 114 5.28 18.91 11.02
N THR A 115 5.49 20.19 11.00
CA THR A 115 4.45 21.20 10.81
C THR A 115 4.61 21.88 9.46
N PHE A 116 3.54 21.84 8.67
CA PHE A 116 3.42 22.53 7.39
C PHE A 116 2.29 23.55 7.47
N LYS A 117 2.21 24.47 6.50
CA LYS A 117 1.12 25.46 6.44
C LYS A 117 -0.25 24.81 6.28
N THR A 118 -0.28 23.63 5.68
CA THR A 118 -1.52 22.90 5.35
C THR A 118 -1.50 21.49 5.91
N GLU A 119 -2.61 21.08 6.52
CA GLU A 119 -2.80 19.70 6.91
C GLU A 119 -3.51 18.93 5.79
N ILE A 120 -2.93 17.80 5.39
CA ILE A 120 -3.43 16.97 4.28
C ILE A 120 -3.71 15.55 4.72
N SER A 121 -4.79 14.96 4.22
CA SER A 121 -5.11 13.55 4.46
C SER A 121 -4.57 12.66 3.33
N GLU A 122 -4.36 11.38 3.65
CA GLU A 122 -4.00 10.33 2.68
C GLU A 122 -4.89 10.36 1.44
N LYS A 123 -6.22 10.38 1.63
CA LYS A 123 -7.19 10.44 0.53
C LYS A 123 -7.01 11.67 -0.36
N THR A 124 -6.65 12.80 0.23
CA THR A 124 -6.40 14.03 -0.54
C THR A 124 -5.14 13.89 -1.40
N ILE A 125 -4.08 13.25 -0.88
CA ILE A 125 -2.86 12.97 -1.65
C ILE A 125 -3.20 12.07 -2.86
N TYR A 126 -3.94 10.99 -2.68
CA TYR A 126 -4.40 10.14 -3.79
C TYR A 126 -5.18 10.94 -4.83
N ASN A 127 -6.14 11.75 -4.40
CA ASN A 127 -6.93 12.60 -5.30
C ASN A 127 -6.06 13.60 -6.08
N TYR A 128 -5.01 14.12 -5.47
CA TYR A 128 -4.11 15.09 -6.10
C TYR A 128 -3.15 14.41 -7.09
N ILE A 129 -2.70 13.20 -6.80
CA ILE A 129 -1.97 12.36 -7.76
C ILE A 129 -2.84 12.06 -8.98
N ASP A 130 -4.11 11.68 -8.77
CA ASP A 130 -5.06 11.38 -9.84
C ASP A 130 -5.38 12.60 -10.73
N LYS A 131 -5.34 13.80 -10.15
CA LYS A 131 -5.55 15.07 -10.87
C LYS A 131 -4.28 15.63 -11.50
N GLY A 132 -3.12 14.98 -11.33
CA GLY A 132 -1.83 15.46 -11.84
C GLY A 132 -1.38 16.78 -11.21
N ILE A 133 -1.70 17.04 -9.94
CA ILE A 133 -1.33 18.30 -9.26
C ILE A 133 0.14 18.30 -8.90
N PHE A 134 0.70 17.15 -8.55
CA PHE A 134 2.12 17.00 -8.27
C PHE A 134 2.91 16.86 -9.58
N TYR A 135 4.05 17.51 -9.67
CA TYR A 135 4.87 17.51 -10.88
C TYR A 135 5.63 16.20 -11.08
N GLY A 136 6.22 15.66 -10.02
CA GLY A 136 7.15 14.53 -10.08
C GLY A 136 6.56 13.15 -9.81
N ILE A 137 5.26 13.04 -9.49
CA ILE A 137 4.63 11.78 -9.09
C ILE A 137 3.33 11.51 -9.83
N SER A 138 3.12 10.22 -10.14
CA SER A 138 1.93 9.72 -10.82
C SER A 138 1.42 8.45 -10.13
N ARG A 139 0.36 7.83 -10.64
CA ARG A 139 -0.11 6.52 -10.16
C ARG A 139 0.96 5.43 -10.25
N GLU A 140 1.86 5.53 -11.21
CA GLU A 140 2.97 4.58 -11.39
C GLU A 140 4.00 4.68 -10.26
N SER A 141 4.12 5.85 -9.62
CA SER A 141 4.99 6.05 -8.44
C SER A 141 4.44 5.39 -7.18
N LEU A 142 3.17 4.97 -7.17
CA LEU A 142 2.54 4.32 -6.02
C LEU A 142 2.97 2.85 -5.91
N PRO A 143 2.98 2.28 -4.69
CA PRO A 143 3.42 0.90 -4.42
C PRO A 143 2.77 -0.19 -5.28
N GLU A 144 1.51 -0.02 -5.67
CA GLU A 144 0.78 -0.99 -6.49
C GLU A 144 0.69 -0.56 -7.98
N HIS A 145 1.44 0.47 -8.41
CA HIS A 145 1.51 0.99 -9.78
C HIS A 145 0.15 1.24 -10.45
N GLY A 146 -0.89 1.47 -9.65
CA GLY A 146 -2.26 1.64 -10.14
C GLY A 146 -2.93 0.36 -10.68
N GLU A 147 -2.29 -0.79 -10.60
CA GLU A 147 -2.84 -2.05 -11.08
C GLU A 147 -3.95 -2.57 -10.17
N ARG A 148 -5.08 -2.95 -10.76
CA ARG A 148 -6.14 -3.67 -10.03
C ARG A 148 -5.69 -5.11 -9.75
N LYS A 149 -5.89 -5.60 -8.52
CA LYS A 149 -5.65 -7.02 -8.17
C LYS A 149 -6.43 -7.92 -9.14
N ARG A 150 -5.71 -8.72 -9.93
CA ARG A 150 -6.31 -9.79 -10.72
C ARG A 150 -6.86 -10.84 -9.77
N LYS A 151 -8.07 -11.38 -10.05
CA LYS A 151 -8.57 -12.58 -9.35
C LYS A 151 -7.61 -13.72 -9.67
N TYR A 152 -7.06 -14.35 -8.63
CA TYR A 152 -6.21 -15.51 -8.79
C TYR A 152 -7.08 -16.72 -9.17
N ASP A 153 -6.67 -17.46 -10.20
CA ASP A 153 -7.21 -18.79 -10.47
C ASP A 153 -6.84 -19.73 -9.33
N LYS A 154 -7.75 -20.66 -9.00
CA LYS A 154 -7.50 -21.68 -7.98
C LYS A 154 -6.30 -22.52 -8.38
N VAL A 155 -5.23 -22.46 -7.56
CA VAL A 155 -4.05 -23.30 -7.75
C VAL A 155 -4.41 -24.74 -7.37
N GLU A 156 -4.14 -25.70 -8.26
CA GLU A 156 -4.27 -27.13 -7.97
C GLU A 156 -3.36 -27.52 -6.80
N ARG A 157 -3.93 -28.24 -5.83
CA ARG A 157 -3.21 -28.68 -4.63
C ARG A 157 -2.19 -29.75 -5.00
N LYS A 158 -0.91 -29.45 -4.90
CA LYS A 158 0.15 -30.47 -4.98
C LYS A 158 0.15 -31.31 -3.71
N LYS A 159 0.44 -32.63 -3.85
CA LYS A 159 0.53 -33.56 -2.70
C LYS A 159 1.57 -33.07 -1.69
N ALA A 160 1.25 -33.21 -0.41
CA ALA A 160 2.11 -32.79 0.68
C ALA A 160 3.48 -33.47 0.64
N ALA A 161 4.53 -32.70 0.84
CA ALA A 161 5.85 -33.24 1.15
C ALA A 161 5.85 -33.97 2.51
N ARG A 162 6.88 -34.79 2.77
CA ARG A 162 7.03 -35.49 4.05
C ARG A 162 6.89 -34.54 5.22
N ALA A 163 6.24 -35.00 6.29
CA ALA A 163 6.18 -34.24 7.54
C ALA A 163 7.62 -33.94 8.06
N PRO A 164 7.89 -32.70 8.48
CA PRO A 164 9.19 -32.32 9.03
C PRO A 164 9.43 -33.05 10.36
N GLN A 165 10.70 -33.30 10.69
CA GLN A 165 11.13 -33.89 11.98
C GLN A 165 11.25 -32.85 13.08
N GLY A 166 10.31 -31.91 13.20
CA GLY A 166 10.34 -30.81 14.16
C GLY A 166 8.98 -30.62 14.84
N GLU A 167 8.94 -29.69 15.79
CA GLU A 167 7.72 -29.40 16.54
C GLU A 167 6.67 -28.73 15.65
N SER A 168 5.39 -29.12 15.82
CA SER A 168 4.27 -28.46 15.14
C SER A 168 4.05 -27.05 15.67
N ILE A 169 3.50 -26.17 14.80
CA ILE A 169 3.07 -24.82 15.21
C ILE A 169 2.05 -24.86 16.36
N GLU A 170 1.31 -25.96 16.53
CA GLU A 170 0.36 -26.14 17.63
C GLU A 170 1.05 -26.16 19.00
N GLU A 171 2.30 -26.63 19.06
CA GLU A 171 3.10 -26.66 20.29
C GLU A 171 3.73 -25.30 20.64
N ARG A 172 3.52 -24.31 19.78
CA ARG A 172 4.04 -22.97 19.98
C ARG A 172 3.22 -22.23 21.05
N PRO A 173 3.86 -21.66 22.10
CA PRO A 173 3.19 -20.90 23.13
C PRO A 173 2.28 -19.78 22.57
N GLN A 174 1.13 -19.55 23.22
CA GLN A 174 0.14 -18.58 22.78
C GLN A 174 0.70 -17.14 22.70
N GLU A 175 1.58 -16.77 23.63
CA GLU A 175 2.26 -15.45 23.64
C GLU A 175 3.03 -15.15 22.35
N ILE A 176 3.55 -16.20 21.69
CA ILE A 176 4.19 -16.06 20.37
C ILE A 176 3.13 -15.83 19.29
N ASN A 177 1.97 -16.50 19.41
CA ASN A 177 0.86 -16.33 18.46
C ASN A 177 0.32 -14.91 18.48
N ASP A 178 0.18 -14.34 19.69
CA ASP A 178 -0.32 -12.97 19.93
C ASP A 178 0.68 -11.88 19.53
N ARG A 179 1.92 -12.25 19.15
CA ARG A 179 2.99 -11.34 18.74
C ARG A 179 3.32 -10.27 19.79
N GLN A 180 3.32 -10.65 21.05
CA GLN A 180 3.59 -9.76 22.17
C GLN A 180 5.04 -9.83 22.67
N THR A 181 5.76 -10.87 22.27
CA THR A 181 7.13 -11.14 22.71
C THR A 181 8.12 -11.00 21.57
N PHE A 182 9.28 -10.39 21.88
CA PHE A 182 10.38 -10.20 20.93
C PHE A 182 11.23 -11.47 20.80
N GLY A 183 11.78 -11.66 19.59
CA GLY A 183 12.73 -12.72 19.30
C GLY A 183 12.11 -13.94 18.60
N HIS A 184 10.91 -13.82 18.08
CA HIS A 184 10.21 -14.89 17.37
C HIS A 184 10.10 -14.54 15.88
N TRP A 185 10.66 -15.40 15.03
CA TRP A 185 10.85 -15.15 13.60
C TRP A 185 10.00 -16.06 12.74
N GLU A 186 9.67 -15.59 11.55
CA GLU A 186 9.11 -16.38 10.45
C GLU A 186 10.15 -16.43 9.34
N GLY A 187 10.51 -17.64 8.88
CA GLY A 187 11.46 -17.80 7.79
C GLY A 187 10.79 -18.18 6.48
N ASP A 188 11.26 -17.61 5.35
CA ASP A 188 10.78 -17.89 4.00
C ASP A 188 11.91 -17.79 2.98
N CYS A 189 11.69 -18.38 1.79
CA CYS A 189 12.61 -18.27 0.68
C CYS A 189 11.98 -17.55 -0.50
N VAL A 190 12.62 -16.50 -1.00
CA VAL A 190 12.20 -15.77 -2.19
C VAL A 190 13.02 -16.20 -3.38
N CYS A 191 12.40 -16.92 -4.32
CA CYS A 191 13.04 -17.42 -5.54
C CYS A 191 13.16 -16.33 -6.60
N GLY A 192 14.28 -16.34 -7.35
CA GLY A 192 14.54 -15.49 -8.49
C GLY A 192 13.95 -16.02 -9.81
N LYS A 193 14.75 -15.88 -10.88
CA LYS A 193 14.41 -16.36 -12.21
C LYS A 193 14.35 -17.90 -12.23
N LYS A 194 13.35 -18.46 -12.91
CA LYS A 194 13.28 -19.91 -13.15
C LYS A 194 14.59 -20.43 -13.73
N ARG A 195 15.04 -21.61 -13.27
CA ARG A 195 16.28 -22.27 -13.66
C ARG A 195 17.58 -21.60 -13.13
N THR A 196 17.49 -20.64 -12.22
CA THR A 196 18.64 -20.19 -11.41
C THR A 196 18.55 -20.82 -10.03
N LYS A 197 19.70 -21.03 -9.39
CA LYS A 197 19.78 -21.67 -8.06
C LYS A 197 19.69 -20.66 -6.92
N GLU A 198 20.22 -19.44 -7.17
CA GLU A 198 20.30 -18.40 -6.16
C GLU A 198 18.91 -17.98 -5.67
N THR A 199 18.81 -17.89 -4.35
CA THR A 199 17.58 -17.51 -3.65
C THR A 199 17.87 -16.52 -2.52
N LEU A 200 16.85 -15.86 -2.02
CA LEU A 200 16.95 -15.03 -0.82
C LEU A 200 16.28 -15.76 0.34
N PHE A 201 17.01 -15.92 1.42
CA PHE A 201 16.46 -16.34 2.70
C PHE A 201 16.03 -15.09 3.48
N VAL A 202 14.76 -15.04 3.86
CA VAL A 202 14.13 -13.90 4.52
C VAL A 202 13.67 -14.32 5.89
N LEU A 203 14.05 -13.58 6.90
CA LEU A 203 13.63 -13.75 8.28
C LEU A 203 12.88 -12.51 8.71
N SER A 204 11.62 -12.68 9.11
CA SER A 204 10.74 -11.61 9.61
C SER A 204 10.53 -11.75 11.11
N GLU A 205 10.93 -10.76 11.88
CA GLU A 205 10.64 -10.72 13.32
C GLU A 205 9.16 -10.37 13.54
N ARG A 206 8.48 -11.14 14.40
CA ARG A 206 7.00 -11.12 14.47
C ARG A 206 6.43 -9.88 15.16
N LEU A 207 7.13 -9.34 16.17
CA LEU A 207 6.68 -8.17 16.92
C LEU A 207 7.04 -6.87 16.21
N THR A 208 8.32 -6.69 15.90
CA THR A 208 8.87 -5.46 15.32
C THR A 208 8.72 -5.37 13.82
N ARG A 209 8.42 -6.50 13.15
CA ARG A 209 8.37 -6.61 11.69
C ARG A 209 9.70 -6.29 11.03
N ASN A 210 10.81 -6.48 11.76
CA ASN A 210 12.15 -6.30 11.22
C ASN A 210 12.53 -7.46 10.31
N GLU A 211 13.19 -7.13 9.21
CA GLU A 211 13.55 -8.09 8.17
C GLU A 211 15.08 -8.28 8.13
N ILE A 212 15.50 -9.53 7.95
CA ILE A 212 16.86 -9.87 7.59
C ILE A 212 16.82 -10.64 6.28
N ILE A 213 17.55 -10.19 5.27
CA ILE A 213 17.53 -10.76 3.93
C ILE A 213 18.94 -11.25 3.56
N ILE A 214 19.07 -12.56 3.36
CA ILE A 214 20.37 -13.19 3.08
C ILE A 214 20.32 -13.81 1.69
N LYS A 215 21.28 -13.44 0.84
CA LYS A 215 21.49 -14.13 -0.44
C LYS A 215 22.14 -15.48 -0.20
N MET A 216 21.51 -16.55 -0.71
CA MET A 216 22.01 -17.91 -0.68
C MET A 216 22.39 -18.39 -2.10
N PRO A 217 23.38 -19.28 -2.22
CA PRO A 217 23.80 -19.83 -3.51
C PRO A 217 22.74 -20.74 -4.13
N ASP A 218 21.91 -21.35 -3.30
CA ASP A 218 20.81 -22.24 -3.72
C ASP A 218 19.73 -22.34 -2.62
N GLN A 219 18.64 -23.04 -2.95
CA GLN A 219 17.52 -23.28 -2.04
C GLN A 219 17.64 -24.67 -1.39
N THR A 220 18.75 -24.92 -0.69
CA THR A 220 18.98 -26.18 0.02
C THR A 220 19.01 -25.99 1.54
N ALA A 221 18.74 -27.07 2.28
CA ALA A 221 18.82 -27.06 3.74
C ALA A 221 20.22 -26.67 4.23
N ALA A 222 21.27 -27.14 3.54
CA ALA A 222 22.65 -26.79 3.85
C ALA A 222 22.89 -25.27 3.72
N SER A 223 22.32 -24.63 2.70
CA SER A 223 22.44 -23.18 2.49
C SER A 223 21.71 -22.38 3.57
N VAL A 224 20.53 -22.82 4.02
CA VAL A 224 19.81 -22.22 5.14
C VAL A 224 20.61 -22.34 6.45
N VAL A 225 21.12 -23.51 6.76
CA VAL A 225 22.00 -23.72 7.94
C VAL A 225 23.25 -22.85 7.87
N ALA A 226 23.89 -22.75 6.70
CA ALA A 226 25.06 -21.89 6.52
C ALA A 226 24.73 -20.40 6.71
N ALA A 227 23.55 -19.94 6.25
CA ALA A 227 23.07 -18.58 6.47
C ALA A 227 22.86 -18.29 7.96
N LEU A 228 22.20 -19.18 8.68
CA LEU A 228 22.01 -19.06 10.13
C LEU A 228 23.33 -19.11 10.90
N ASN A 229 24.29 -19.94 10.47
CA ASN A 229 25.64 -19.96 11.04
C ASN A 229 26.35 -18.61 10.91
N LYS A 230 26.19 -17.92 9.77
CA LYS A 230 26.72 -16.55 9.58
C LYS A 230 26.04 -15.55 10.51
N LEU A 231 24.70 -15.63 10.66
CA LEU A 231 23.97 -14.78 11.57
C LEU A 231 24.38 -15.01 13.03
N GLU A 232 24.51 -16.24 13.45
CA GLU A 232 24.93 -16.56 14.82
C GLU A 232 26.33 -16.00 15.13
N ARG A 233 27.27 -16.09 14.19
CA ARG A 233 28.60 -15.46 14.34
C ARG A 233 28.51 -13.93 14.40
N ARG A 234 27.60 -13.31 13.62
CA ARG A 234 27.39 -11.86 13.61
C ARG A 234 26.82 -11.35 14.96
N PHE A 235 25.85 -12.04 15.53
CA PHE A 235 25.20 -11.64 16.77
C PHE A 235 25.90 -12.20 18.04
N GLY A 236 26.74 -13.21 17.88
CA GLY A 236 27.51 -13.80 18.97
C GLY A 236 26.63 -14.33 20.09
N LYS A 237 26.98 -13.98 21.33
CA LYS A 237 26.25 -14.45 22.53
C LYS A 237 24.79 -13.97 22.60
N LYS A 238 24.46 -12.87 21.93
CA LYS A 238 23.10 -12.31 21.87
C LYS A 238 22.17 -13.08 20.96
N PHE A 239 22.68 -13.97 20.10
CA PHE A 239 21.87 -14.65 19.11
C PHE A 239 20.66 -15.37 19.71
N SER A 240 20.83 -16.16 20.76
CA SER A 240 19.75 -16.91 21.39
C SER A 240 18.68 -16.05 22.06
N GLN A 241 19.00 -14.79 22.38
CA GLN A 241 18.06 -13.82 22.95
C GLN A 241 17.25 -13.13 21.83
N ILE A 242 17.87 -12.94 20.65
CA ILE A 242 17.27 -12.29 19.48
C ILE A 242 16.50 -13.31 18.62
N PHE A 243 16.98 -14.55 18.55
CA PHE A 243 16.38 -15.64 17.75
C PHE A 243 15.90 -16.78 18.68
N LYS A 244 14.91 -16.47 19.52
CA LYS A 244 14.34 -17.45 20.47
C LYS A 244 13.65 -18.60 19.75
N SER A 245 12.88 -18.31 18.71
CA SER A 245 12.29 -19.32 17.82
C SER A 245 12.18 -18.84 16.38
N ILE A 246 12.15 -19.80 15.45
CA ILE A 246 11.91 -19.55 14.04
C ILE A 246 10.82 -20.49 13.55
N THR A 247 9.79 -19.96 12.88
CA THR A 247 8.70 -20.75 12.30
C THR A 247 8.89 -20.82 10.78
N PHE A 248 8.85 -22.04 10.23
CA PHE A 248 8.99 -22.31 8.81
C PHE A 248 7.75 -22.97 8.23
N ASP A 249 7.64 -22.98 6.89
CA ASP A 249 6.77 -23.93 6.21
C ASP A 249 7.45 -25.31 6.04
N ASN A 250 6.73 -26.21 5.38
CA ASN A 250 7.23 -27.56 5.10
C ASN A 250 8.05 -27.61 3.79
N GLY A 251 8.78 -26.54 3.46
CA GLY A 251 9.71 -26.50 2.32
C GLY A 251 10.89 -27.45 2.53
N SER A 252 11.37 -28.06 1.45
CA SER A 252 12.51 -28.98 1.52
C SER A 252 13.79 -28.34 2.06
N GLU A 253 13.93 -27.02 1.88
CA GLU A 253 15.04 -26.20 2.37
C GLU A 253 15.05 -26.03 3.90
N PHE A 254 13.93 -26.29 4.57
CA PHE A 254 13.80 -26.14 6.03
C PHE A 254 13.75 -27.48 6.77
N MET A 255 13.93 -28.61 6.07
CA MET A 255 13.75 -29.95 6.65
C MET A 255 14.89 -30.39 7.60
N ASP A 256 16.03 -29.72 7.59
CA ASP A 256 17.13 -30.01 8.54
C ASP A 256 16.93 -29.26 9.85
N CYS A 257 15.90 -29.66 10.62
CA CYS A 257 15.60 -29.08 11.93
C CYS A 257 16.81 -29.11 12.86
N ALA A 258 17.51 -30.25 12.96
CA ALA A 258 18.66 -30.40 13.81
C ALA A 258 19.81 -29.46 13.44
N GLY A 259 20.10 -29.30 12.16
CA GLY A 259 21.11 -28.35 11.68
C GLY A 259 20.71 -26.89 11.92
N ILE A 260 19.42 -26.55 11.77
CA ILE A 260 18.88 -25.22 12.03
C ILE A 260 18.99 -24.87 13.52
N GLU A 261 18.63 -25.80 14.42
CA GLU A 261 18.68 -25.56 15.87
C GLU A 261 20.09 -25.58 16.45
N LYS A 262 21.05 -26.27 15.83
CA LYS A 262 22.40 -26.48 16.35
C LYS A 262 23.22 -25.19 16.32
N SER A 263 23.84 -24.85 17.47
CA SER A 263 24.76 -23.72 17.58
C SER A 263 26.14 -24.03 16.95
N VAL A 264 26.77 -22.98 16.40
CA VAL A 264 28.18 -23.07 15.94
C VAL A 264 29.18 -23.09 17.10
N TYR A 265 28.76 -22.73 18.30
CA TYR A 265 29.62 -22.59 19.49
C TYR A 265 29.62 -23.81 20.42
N GLY A 266 28.89 -24.88 20.08
CA GLY A 266 28.88 -26.10 20.88
C GLY A 266 28.06 -27.22 20.27
N LYS A 267 28.51 -28.48 20.42
CA LYS A 267 27.83 -29.64 19.81
C LYS A 267 26.41 -29.88 20.41
N ASP A 268 26.26 -29.65 21.70
CA ASP A 268 25.03 -29.93 22.44
C ASP A 268 24.20 -28.65 22.74
N ARG A 269 24.62 -27.51 22.18
CA ARG A 269 23.93 -26.22 22.38
C ARG A 269 22.98 -25.95 21.24
N LYS A 270 21.72 -25.67 21.58
CA LYS A 270 20.73 -25.15 20.64
C LYS A 270 20.81 -23.63 20.62
N ARG A 271 20.79 -23.05 19.40
CA ARG A 271 20.79 -21.59 19.17
C ARG A 271 19.40 -21.00 19.11
N THR A 272 18.40 -21.79 18.69
CA THR A 272 17.01 -21.38 18.50
C THR A 272 16.11 -22.59 18.59
N LYS A 273 14.80 -22.38 18.71
CA LYS A 273 13.77 -23.41 18.64
C LYS A 273 13.02 -23.30 17.30
N VAL A 274 12.73 -24.41 16.65
CA VAL A 274 12.09 -24.44 15.33
C VAL A 274 10.68 -24.97 15.44
N TYR A 275 9.75 -24.28 14.79
CA TYR A 275 8.35 -24.73 14.61
C TYR A 275 7.99 -24.83 13.13
N TYR A 276 7.12 -25.73 12.79
CA TYR A 276 6.63 -25.91 11.41
C TYR A 276 5.14 -25.66 11.31
N CYS A 277 4.74 -24.87 10.31
CA CYS A 277 3.33 -24.64 9.96
C CYS A 277 2.66 -25.88 9.45
N HIS A 278 1.31 -25.93 9.50
CA HIS A 278 0.56 -26.97 8.85
C HIS A 278 0.77 -26.94 7.33
N PRO A 279 0.74 -28.09 6.67
CA PRO A 279 0.77 -28.13 5.22
C PRO A 279 -0.38 -27.30 4.62
N TYR A 280 -0.07 -26.46 3.62
CA TYR A 280 -1.03 -25.60 2.92
C TYR A 280 -1.68 -24.47 3.74
N SER A 281 -1.17 -24.15 4.92
CA SER A 281 -1.69 -23.14 5.82
C SER A 281 -0.91 -21.83 5.73
N ALA A 282 -0.87 -21.22 4.53
CA ALA A 282 -0.14 -19.97 4.27
C ALA A 282 -0.60 -18.79 5.19
N TYR A 283 -1.85 -18.83 5.68
CA TYR A 283 -2.40 -17.82 6.59
C TYR A 283 -1.69 -17.78 7.96
N GLU A 284 -1.05 -18.87 8.38
CA GLU A 284 -0.29 -18.95 9.64
C GLU A 284 0.97 -18.07 9.60
N ARG A 285 1.41 -17.65 8.39
CA ARG A 285 2.56 -16.78 8.14
C ARG A 285 2.17 -15.54 7.34
N GLY A 286 1.08 -14.89 7.71
CA GLY A 286 0.57 -13.72 6.97
C GLY A 286 1.53 -12.54 6.87
N ALA A 287 2.56 -12.45 7.72
CA ALA A 287 3.58 -11.42 7.63
C ALA A 287 4.43 -11.57 6.36
N ASN A 288 4.82 -12.79 6.01
CA ASN A 288 5.71 -13.09 4.88
C ASN A 288 5.13 -12.65 3.52
N GLU A 289 3.81 -12.75 3.32
CA GLU A 289 3.20 -12.32 2.05
C GLU A 289 3.40 -10.81 1.79
N ASN A 290 3.20 -9.99 2.82
CA ASN A 290 3.37 -8.54 2.71
C ASN A 290 4.84 -8.16 2.49
N ILE A 291 5.75 -8.83 3.18
CA ILE A 291 7.19 -8.61 3.01
C ILE A 291 7.64 -9.01 1.62
N ASN A 292 7.20 -10.16 1.14
CA ASN A 292 7.50 -10.59 -0.23
C ASN A 292 7.02 -9.56 -1.27
N LYS A 293 5.87 -8.89 -1.06
CA LYS A 293 5.44 -7.78 -1.91
C LYS A 293 6.40 -6.59 -1.85
N MET A 294 6.90 -6.22 -0.66
CA MET A 294 7.87 -5.13 -0.52
C MET A 294 9.21 -5.47 -1.22
N ILE A 295 9.73 -6.68 -1.01
CA ILE A 295 10.92 -7.16 -1.72
C ILE A 295 10.72 -7.13 -3.23
N ARG A 296 9.54 -7.52 -3.71
CA ARG A 296 9.20 -7.57 -5.15
C ARG A 296 9.08 -6.20 -5.82
N ARG A 297 8.99 -5.10 -5.09
CA ARG A 297 9.13 -3.75 -5.66
C ARG A 297 10.52 -3.52 -6.23
N PHE A 298 11.56 -4.05 -5.58
CA PHE A 298 12.97 -3.89 -5.96
C PHE A 298 13.49 -5.06 -6.78
N LEU A 299 12.95 -6.24 -6.52
CA LEU A 299 13.34 -7.53 -7.10
C LEU A 299 12.13 -8.24 -7.68
N PRO A 300 11.57 -7.77 -8.82
CA PRO A 300 10.38 -8.36 -9.46
C PRO A 300 10.52 -9.86 -9.71
N LYS A 301 9.39 -10.57 -9.88
CA LYS A 301 9.41 -11.98 -10.27
C LYS A 301 10.18 -12.15 -11.57
N GLY A 302 11.12 -13.11 -11.59
CA GLY A 302 11.97 -13.35 -12.75
C GLY A 302 13.33 -12.61 -12.70
N THR A 303 13.62 -11.82 -11.67
CA THR A 303 14.95 -11.23 -11.46
C THR A 303 16.00 -12.32 -11.30
N ASP A 304 17.09 -12.19 -12.03
CA ASP A 304 18.25 -13.07 -11.94
C ASP A 304 19.13 -12.66 -10.75
N PHE A 305 19.02 -13.38 -9.64
CA PHE A 305 19.75 -13.06 -8.43
C PHE A 305 21.27 -13.23 -8.54
N ARG A 306 21.80 -13.91 -9.56
CA ARG A 306 23.24 -13.95 -9.84
C ARG A 306 23.79 -12.56 -10.10
N LYS A 307 22.99 -11.70 -10.75
CA LYS A 307 23.35 -10.32 -11.11
C LYS A 307 23.12 -9.31 -9.97
N VAL A 308 22.45 -9.73 -8.89
CA VAL A 308 22.12 -8.86 -7.76
C VAL A 308 23.25 -8.95 -6.73
N THR A 309 23.88 -7.84 -6.39
CA THR A 309 24.94 -7.77 -5.40
C THR A 309 24.42 -7.86 -3.97
N ALA A 310 25.23 -8.32 -3.04
CA ALA A 310 24.90 -8.33 -1.61
C ALA A 310 24.62 -6.90 -1.09
N ALA A 311 25.36 -5.90 -1.57
CA ALA A 311 25.17 -4.51 -1.21
C ALA A 311 23.80 -3.97 -1.66
N TYR A 312 23.30 -4.41 -2.82
CA TYR A 312 21.95 -4.04 -3.26
C TYR A 312 20.89 -4.68 -2.38
N ILE A 313 21.03 -5.96 -2.01
CA ILE A 313 20.12 -6.65 -1.09
C ILE A 313 20.09 -5.95 0.27
N GLN A 314 21.25 -5.54 0.79
CA GLN A 314 21.34 -4.80 2.04
C GLN A 314 20.62 -3.43 1.94
N ARG A 315 20.71 -2.74 0.81
CA ARG A 315 19.93 -1.48 0.59
C ARG A 315 18.43 -1.75 0.61
N VAL A 316 17.97 -2.84 -0.02
CA VAL A 316 16.56 -3.24 0.00
C VAL A 316 16.10 -3.56 1.43
N GLU A 317 16.89 -4.34 2.18
CA GLU A 317 16.63 -4.64 3.59
C GLU A 317 16.53 -3.37 4.43
N THR A 318 17.49 -2.46 4.29
CA THR A 318 17.52 -1.17 5.00
C THR A 318 16.30 -0.33 4.66
N TRP A 319 15.92 -0.27 3.38
CA TRP A 319 14.72 0.46 2.98
C TRP A 319 13.45 -0.13 3.60
N ILE A 320 13.29 -1.47 3.57
CA ILE A 320 12.15 -2.17 4.17
C ILE A 320 12.06 -1.89 5.67
N ASN A 321 13.20 -1.90 6.36
CA ASN A 321 13.27 -1.70 7.80
C ASN A 321 13.10 -0.23 8.22
N ASN A 322 13.36 0.71 7.32
CA ASN A 322 13.13 2.14 7.54
C ASN A 322 11.77 2.63 7.03
N TYR A 323 10.98 1.76 6.40
CA TYR A 323 9.66 2.11 5.90
C TYR A 323 8.65 2.28 7.05
N PRO A 324 7.97 3.44 7.18
CA PRO A 324 6.95 3.65 8.22
C PRO A 324 5.76 2.71 8.02
N ARG A 325 5.38 1.97 9.05
CA ARG A 325 4.29 0.99 8.98
C ARG A 325 3.13 1.39 9.88
N GLU A 326 1.93 1.46 9.32
CA GLU A 326 0.71 1.80 10.06
C GLU A 326 0.49 0.85 11.26
N ILE A 327 0.72 -0.45 11.07
CA ILE A 327 0.59 -1.46 12.14
C ILE A 327 1.54 -1.22 13.33
N LEU A 328 2.59 -0.44 13.14
CA LEU A 328 3.56 -0.03 14.16
C LEU A 328 3.38 1.43 14.59
N GLY A 329 2.19 2.02 14.36
CA GLY A 329 1.95 3.44 14.63
C GLY A 329 2.84 4.37 13.79
N PHE A 330 3.22 3.93 12.58
CA PHE A 330 4.16 4.58 11.69
C PHE A 330 5.61 4.65 12.20
N GLU A 331 5.95 3.90 13.25
CA GLU A 331 7.35 3.64 13.56
C GLU A 331 7.99 2.74 12.48
N THR A 332 9.33 2.79 12.41
CA THR A 332 10.08 1.93 11.52
C THR A 332 10.42 0.62 12.22
N SER A 333 10.37 -0.49 11.49
CA SER A 333 10.71 -1.79 12.07
C SER A 333 12.16 -1.87 12.55
N GLY A 334 13.08 -1.17 11.87
CA GLY A 334 14.48 -1.09 12.29
C GLY A 334 14.67 -0.40 13.64
N SER A 335 14.04 0.76 13.86
CA SER A 335 14.15 1.48 15.13
C SER A 335 13.57 0.69 16.30
N LEU A 336 12.43 0.01 16.08
CA LEU A 336 11.85 -0.88 17.09
C LEU A 336 12.76 -2.05 17.38
N PHE A 337 13.30 -2.70 16.38
CA PHE A 337 14.20 -3.83 16.53
C PHE A 337 15.46 -3.46 17.33
N GLU A 338 16.09 -2.34 16.99
CA GLU A 338 17.28 -1.86 17.70
C GLU A 338 16.99 -1.60 19.19
N ARG A 339 15.82 -1.05 19.52
CA ARG A 339 15.38 -0.84 20.91
C ARG A 339 15.30 -2.16 21.67
N TYR A 340 14.61 -3.17 21.12
CA TYR A 340 14.50 -4.48 21.77
C TYR A 340 15.82 -5.24 21.86
N VAL A 341 16.70 -5.09 20.86
CA VAL A 341 18.06 -5.67 20.91
C VAL A 341 18.91 -5.01 22.00
N ALA A 342 18.74 -3.71 22.23
CA ALA A 342 19.41 -3.00 23.32
C ALA A 342 18.89 -3.42 24.69
N GLU A 343 17.57 -3.63 24.85
CA GLU A 343 16.96 -4.10 26.09
C GLU A 343 17.33 -5.57 26.40
N ALA A 344 17.56 -6.40 25.38
CA ALA A 344 17.99 -7.79 25.52
C ALA A 344 19.50 -7.96 25.78
N ALA A 345 20.25 -6.87 25.84
CA ALA A 345 21.71 -6.85 25.97
C ALA A 345 22.15 -6.66 27.41
#